data_2435529b1ef7b1582686ba554bf3b2ac
#
_entry.id   2435529b1ef7b1582686ba554bf3b2ac
#
_cell.length_a   1.000
_cell.length_b   1.000
_cell.length_c   1.000
_cell.angle_alpha   90.00
_cell.angle_beta   90.00
_cell.angle_gamma   90.00
#
_symmetry.space_group_name_H-M   'P 1'
#
loop_
_entity.id
_entity.type
_entity.pdbx_description
1 polymer ?
#
loop_
_entity_poly.entity_id
_entity_poly.type
_entity_poly.pdbx_seq_one_letter_code
_entity_poly.pdbx_strand_id
1 'polypeptide(L)'
;MLTLYTQKTVTDDDHSLIMTDEECERIKILEHERSLAFDKYYRFGRTAEPSLVLDDFLFLGNLQHASNRVLLERFKIKHILNVCDLGLEQNIMNNFNVIHIPMPDEPQTNIKKHFDRTNELLHGIYEKKECCLVHCAAGISRSATIVLAYLMKYHHNTLKEAFFFLIEKRPQIWPNEGFLLQLLRYETELIRSREITANDNESTEAIQMQENPIETLNEFEHKHEKDE
;
A
#
# COMPACT_ATOMS: atom_id res chain seq x y z
N MET A 1 -5.93 -24.95 -2.02
CA MET A 1 -6.66 -25.82 -1.07
C MET A 1 -7.03 -24.94 0.12
N LEU A 2 -8.21 -24.33 0.09
CA LEU A 2 -8.71 -23.47 1.17
C LEU A 2 -9.03 -24.35 2.38
N THR A 3 -8.26 -24.21 3.45
CA THR A 3 -8.50 -24.90 4.70
C THR A 3 -9.67 -24.21 5.40
N LEU A 4 -10.80 -24.93 5.49
CA LEU A 4 -12.01 -24.53 6.18
C LEU A 4 -11.71 -24.22 7.66
N TYR A 5 -11.72 -22.95 8.03
CA TYR A 5 -11.80 -22.54 9.44
C TYR A 5 -13.27 -22.52 9.86
N THR A 6 -13.68 -23.58 10.57
CA THR A 6 -14.98 -23.66 11.21
C THR A 6 -15.07 -22.70 12.39
N GLN A 7 -16.23 -22.06 12.50
CA GLN A 7 -16.67 -21.07 13.50
C GLN A 7 -16.08 -21.27 14.91
N LYS A 8 -15.37 -20.25 15.39
CA LYS A 8 -15.13 -20.02 16.81
C LYS A 8 -15.61 -18.62 17.16
N THR A 9 -16.32 -18.54 18.29
CA THR A 9 -17.00 -17.39 18.86
C THR A 9 -16.25 -16.07 18.75
N VAL A 10 -16.97 -15.07 18.22
CA VAL A 10 -16.57 -13.67 18.06
C VAL A 10 -16.29 -13.06 19.42
N THR A 11 -15.06 -12.63 19.65
CA THR A 11 -14.71 -11.54 20.56
C THR A 11 -14.41 -10.31 19.71
N ASP A 12 -14.79 -9.13 20.17
CA ASP A 12 -14.69 -7.82 19.47
C ASP A 12 -13.24 -7.37 19.16
N ASP A 13 -12.32 -8.30 18.92
CA ASP A 13 -10.97 -8.01 18.51
C ASP A 13 -10.90 -7.96 16.97
N ASP A 14 -10.57 -6.79 16.45
CA ASP A 14 -10.28 -6.46 15.04
C ASP A 14 -9.21 -7.38 14.38
N HIS A 15 -8.73 -8.38 15.10
CA HIS A 15 -7.76 -9.40 14.69
C HIS A 15 -8.36 -10.77 14.43
N SER A 16 -9.68 -10.90 14.40
CA SER A 16 -10.31 -12.17 14.03
C SER A 16 -9.91 -12.57 12.61
N LEU A 17 -9.34 -13.78 12.46
CA LEU A 17 -9.04 -14.40 11.16
C LEU A 17 -10.27 -15.05 10.51
N ILE A 18 -11.44 -14.88 11.10
CA ILE A 18 -12.70 -15.36 10.53
C ILE A 18 -13.08 -14.40 9.40
N MET A 19 -13.12 -14.92 8.19
CA MET A 19 -13.55 -14.17 7.00
C MET A 19 -15.05 -14.30 6.80
N THR A 20 -15.67 -13.24 6.35
CA THR A 20 -17.03 -13.27 5.80
C THR A 20 -17.03 -13.91 4.40
N ASP A 21 -18.19 -14.35 3.92
CA ASP A 21 -18.31 -14.88 2.56
C ASP A 21 -17.90 -13.84 1.51
N GLU A 22 -18.20 -12.56 1.73
CA GLU A 22 -17.80 -11.47 0.86
C GLU A 22 -16.27 -11.28 0.85
N GLU A 23 -15.62 -11.29 2.01
CA GLU A 23 -14.16 -11.21 2.10
C GLU A 23 -13.49 -12.39 1.39
N CYS A 24 -14.04 -13.61 1.54
CA CYS A 24 -13.56 -14.80 0.84
C CYS A 24 -13.66 -14.64 -0.68
N GLU A 25 -14.81 -14.17 -1.19
CA GLU A 25 -15.02 -14.00 -2.63
C GLU A 25 -14.09 -12.93 -3.22
N ARG A 26 -13.88 -11.86 -2.51
CA ARG A 26 -12.94 -10.80 -2.93
C ARG A 26 -11.49 -11.31 -3.00
N ILE A 27 -11.06 -12.16 -2.06
CA ILE A 27 -9.73 -12.78 -2.09
C ILE A 27 -9.60 -13.74 -3.28
N LYS A 28 -10.63 -14.51 -3.62
CA LYS A 28 -10.60 -15.41 -4.81
C LYS A 28 -10.41 -14.63 -6.12
N ILE A 29 -10.98 -13.43 -6.24
CA ILE A 29 -10.76 -12.55 -7.40
C ILE A 29 -9.28 -12.19 -7.51
N LEU A 30 -8.62 -11.80 -6.41
CA LEU A 30 -7.20 -11.48 -6.38
C LEU A 30 -6.34 -12.70 -6.69
N GLU A 31 -6.71 -13.88 -6.19
CA GLU A 31 -6.04 -15.16 -6.45
C GLU A 31 -6.08 -15.56 -7.94
N HIS A 32 -7.23 -15.36 -8.57
CA HIS A 32 -7.39 -15.60 -10.01
C HIS A 32 -6.44 -14.70 -10.83
N GLU A 33 -6.44 -13.42 -10.59
CA GLU A 33 -5.56 -12.48 -11.30
C GLU A 33 -4.07 -12.77 -11.05
N ARG A 34 -3.73 -13.11 -9.82
CA ARG A 34 -2.36 -13.56 -9.51
C ARG A 34 -1.97 -14.77 -10.35
N SER A 35 -2.85 -15.75 -10.49
CA SER A 35 -2.57 -16.97 -11.25
C SER A 35 -2.23 -16.63 -12.72
N LEU A 36 -2.98 -15.72 -13.34
CA LEU A 36 -2.75 -15.27 -14.70
C LEU A 36 -1.41 -14.53 -14.85
N ALA A 37 -1.11 -13.64 -13.90
CA ALA A 37 0.14 -12.89 -13.89
C ALA A 37 1.35 -13.78 -13.64
N PHE A 38 1.21 -14.80 -12.79
CA PHE A 38 2.28 -15.70 -12.43
C PHE A 38 2.71 -16.60 -13.59
N ASP A 39 1.77 -17.08 -14.41
CA ASP A 39 2.06 -17.82 -15.63
C ASP A 39 2.87 -16.99 -16.63
N LYS A 40 2.53 -15.70 -16.75
CA LYS A 40 3.29 -14.75 -17.56
C LYS A 40 4.73 -14.55 -17.01
N TYR A 41 4.87 -14.43 -15.68
CA TYR A 41 6.16 -14.26 -15.01
C TYR A 41 7.09 -15.46 -15.20
N TYR A 42 6.58 -16.69 -15.09
CA TYR A 42 7.40 -17.90 -15.29
C TYR A 42 7.94 -18.03 -16.71
N ARG A 43 7.25 -17.48 -17.70
CA ARG A 43 7.70 -17.47 -19.10
C ARG A 43 8.83 -16.47 -19.35
N PHE A 44 8.90 -15.38 -18.59
CA PHE A 44 9.85 -14.28 -18.82
C PHE A 44 11.02 -14.21 -17.84
N GLY A 45 11.05 -15.08 -16.81
CA GLY A 45 12.14 -15.20 -15.83
C GLY A 45 12.07 -14.25 -14.65
N ARG A 46 12.83 -14.58 -13.58
CA ARG A 46 12.94 -13.75 -12.37
C ARG A 46 13.79 -12.51 -12.66
N THR A 47 13.30 -11.34 -12.27
CA THR A 47 14.11 -10.12 -12.34
C THR A 47 15.17 -10.14 -11.23
N ALA A 48 16.44 -9.90 -11.63
CA ALA A 48 17.55 -9.73 -10.68
C ALA A 48 17.51 -8.39 -9.94
N GLU A 49 16.50 -7.56 -10.24
CA GLU A 49 16.36 -6.18 -9.81
C GLU A 49 15.10 -5.96 -8.98
N PRO A 50 15.08 -4.96 -8.09
CA PRO A 50 13.85 -4.55 -7.43
C PRO A 50 12.85 -4.00 -8.47
N SER A 51 11.58 -4.24 -8.24
CA SER A 51 10.53 -3.73 -9.12
C SER A 51 10.26 -2.26 -8.83
N LEU A 52 10.33 -1.41 -9.85
CA LEU A 52 9.87 -0.03 -9.77
C LEU A 52 8.34 -0.01 -9.70
N VAL A 53 7.80 0.49 -8.62
CA VAL A 53 6.35 0.57 -8.36
C VAL A 53 5.81 1.93 -8.76
N LEU A 54 6.41 2.99 -8.25
CA LEU A 54 6.08 4.38 -8.59
C LEU A 54 7.36 5.07 -9.08
N ASP A 55 7.26 5.77 -10.19
CA ASP A 55 8.40 6.39 -10.86
C ASP A 55 9.15 7.35 -9.93
N ASP A 56 10.49 7.28 -10.02
CA ASP A 56 11.43 8.09 -9.26
C ASP A 56 11.31 8.04 -7.73
N PHE A 57 10.55 7.05 -7.18
CA PHE A 57 10.29 7.01 -5.75
C PHE A 57 10.29 5.60 -5.15
N LEU A 58 9.33 4.73 -5.53
CA LEU A 58 9.02 3.53 -4.76
C LEU A 58 9.45 2.25 -5.48
N PHE A 59 10.29 1.49 -4.81
CA PHE A 59 10.75 0.16 -5.25
C PHE A 59 10.28 -0.93 -4.28
N LEU A 60 9.91 -2.09 -4.83
CA LEU A 60 9.57 -3.29 -4.07
C LEU A 60 10.60 -4.39 -4.35
N GLY A 61 11.20 -4.94 -3.29
CA GLY A 61 12.26 -5.94 -3.43
C GLY A 61 12.29 -7.02 -2.36
N ASN A 62 13.37 -7.78 -2.41
CA ASN A 62 13.70 -8.84 -1.46
C ASN A 62 14.99 -8.52 -0.70
N LEU A 63 15.39 -9.40 0.22
CA LEU A 63 16.59 -9.24 1.03
C LEU A 63 17.87 -9.16 0.17
N GLN A 64 17.97 -9.91 -0.92
CA GLN A 64 19.15 -9.87 -1.81
C GLN A 64 19.28 -8.50 -2.48
N HIS A 65 18.17 -7.88 -2.89
CA HIS A 65 18.19 -6.51 -3.43
C HIS A 65 18.64 -5.50 -2.39
N ALA A 66 18.13 -5.60 -1.15
CA ALA A 66 18.48 -4.68 -0.06
C ALA A 66 19.91 -4.86 0.45
N SER A 67 20.53 -6.03 0.25
CA SER A 67 21.91 -6.31 0.61
C SER A 67 22.93 -6.00 -0.51
N ASN A 68 22.45 -5.63 -1.70
CA ASN A 68 23.30 -5.34 -2.85
C ASN A 68 23.55 -3.83 -3.00
N ARG A 69 24.66 -3.36 -2.42
CA ARG A 69 25.03 -1.95 -2.44
C ARG A 69 25.11 -1.36 -3.86
N VAL A 70 25.71 -2.07 -4.80
CA VAL A 70 25.87 -1.61 -6.20
C VAL A 70 24.49 -1.41 -6.84
N LEU A 71 23.57 -2.31 -6.56
CA LEU A 71 22.19 -2.22 -7.05
C LEU A 71 21.45 -1.01 -6.45
N LEU A 72 21.57 -0.81 -5.14
CA LEU A 72 20.96 0.31 -4.44
C LEU A 72 21.47 1.66 -4.96
N GLU A 73 22.77 1.80 -5.16
CA GLU A 73 23.38 3.00 -5.72
C GLU A 73 22.94 3.25 -7.18
N ARG A 74 22.87 2.20 -8.01
CA ARG A 74 22.40 2.29 -9.40
C ARG A 74 20.96 2.81 -9.51
N PHE A 75 20.07 2.38 -8.62
CA PHE A 75 18.68 2.83 -8.56
C PHE A 75 18.49 4.09 -7.68
N LYS A 76 19.59 4.71 -7.26
CA LYS A 76 19.56 5.93 -6.42
C LYS A 76 18.73 5.77 -5.14
N ILE A 77 18.62 4.52 -4.63
CA ILE A 77 17.93 4.27 -3.37
C ILE A 77 18.67 5.01 -2.25
N LYS A 78 17.95 5.77 -1.46
CA LYS A 78 18.45 6.44 -0.26
C LYS A 78 17.87 5.84 1.02
N HIS A 79 16.63 5.39 0.93
CA HIS A 79 15.88 4.86 2.06
C HIS A 79 15.57 3.38 1.83
N ILE A 80 15.67 2.60 2.90
CA ILE A 80 15.32 1.18 2.89
C ILE A 80 14.33 0.93 4.03
N LEU A 81 13.11 0.53 3.71
CA LEU A 81 12.14 0.05 4.67
C LEU A 81 12.21 -1.47 4.72
N ASN A 82 12.87 -1.98 5.73
CA ASN A 82 13.01 -3.41 6.00
C ASN A 82 11.85 -3.88 6.90
N VAL A 83 10.98 -4.72 6.39
CA VAL A 83 9.84 -5.29 7.13
C VAL A 83 9.95 -6.80 7.33
N CYS A 84 11.17 -7.35 7.27
CA CYS A 84 11.41 -8.73 7.66
C CYS A 84 12.06 -8.86 9.04
N ASP A 85 12.09 -10.06 9.55
CA ASP A 85 12.72 -10.43 10.82
C ASP A 85 14.26 -10.35 10.79
N LEU A 86 14.85 -10.37 9.60
CA LEU A 86 16.29 -10.31 9.40
C LEU A 86 16.75 -8.86 9.23
N GLY A 87 17.80 -8.47 9.94
CA GLY A 87 18.50 -7.20 9.75
C GLY A 87 19.37 -7.18 8.49
N LEU A 88 19.85 -6.00 8.13
CA LEU A 88 20.83 -5.80 7.07
C LEU A 88 22.24 -5.71 7.64
N GLU A 89 23.22 -5.99 6.81
CA GLU A 89 24.63 -5.87 7.19
C GLU A 89 25.01 -4.42 7.53
N GLN A 90 25.99 -4.27 8.42
CA GLN A 90 26.47 -2.95 8.89
C GLN A 90 26.91 -2.04 7.75
N ASN A 91 27.49 -2.61 6.68
CA ASN A 91 27.88 -1.85 5.49
C ASN A 91 26.68 -1.16 4.80
N ILE A 92 25.52 -1.81 4.74
CA ILE A 92 24.29 -1.20 4.21
C ILE A 92 23.77 -0.15 5.19
N MET A 93 23.70 -0.48 6.47
CA MET A 93 23.17 0.42 7.50
C MET A 93 23.98 1.72 7.62
N ASN A 94 25.28 1.70 7.35
CA ASN A 94 26.14 2.88 7.40
C ASN A 94 26.01 3.81 6.18
N ASN A 95 25.50 3.30 5.05
CA ASN A 95 25.49 4.04 3.78
C ASN A 95 24.06 4.44 3.32
N PHE A 96 23.02 3.89 3.93
CA PHE A 96 21.63 4.11 3.57
C PHE A 96 20.78 4.41 4.81
N ASN A 97 19.69 5.14 4.64
CA ASN A 97 18.72 5.38 5.72
C ASN A 97 17.82 4.14 5.88
N VAL A 98 18.23 3.23 6.77
CA VAL A 98 17.50 1.98 7.01
C VAL A 98 16.52 2.14 8.15
N ILE A 99 15.24 1.91 7.86
CA ILE A 99 14.17 1.80 8.84
C ILE A 99 13.80 0.33 8.94
N HIS A 100 13.97 -0.27 10.12
CA HIS A 100 13.68 -1.67 10.36
C HIS A 100 12.44 -1.81 11.25
N ILE A 101 11.41 -2.48 10.72
CA ILE A 101 10.17 -2.82 11.42
C ILE A 101 10.00 -4.34 11.31
N PRO A 102 10.67 -5.10 12.18
CA PRO A 102 10.66 -6.56 12.10
C PRO A 102 9.27 -7.12 12.40
N MET A 103 8.81 -8.03 11.56
CA MET A 103 7.55 -8.73 11.75
C MET A 103 7.58 -10.13 11.14
N PRO A 104 6.94 -11.15 11.77
CA PRO A 104 6.78 -12.48 11.18
C PRO A 104 5.89 -12.45 9.93
N ASP A 105 6.12 -13.39 9.00
CA ASP A 105 5.24 -13.60 7.85
C ASP A 105 4.20 -14.69 8.18
N GLU A 106 3.33 -14.38 9.10
CA GLU A 106 2.33 -15.29 9.64
C GLU A 106 0.94 -14.64 9.55
N PRO A 107 -0.12 -15.40 9.24
CA PRO A 107 -1.48 -14.85 9.14
C PRO A 107 -1.95 -14.12 10.39
N GLN A 108 -1.47 -14.54 11.58
CA GLN A 108 -1.83 -13.97 12.88
C GLN A 108 -1.08 -12.67 13.21
N THR A 109 -0.05 -12.34 12.44
CA THR A 109 0.72 -11.11 12.66
C THR A 109 -0.14 -9.90 12.36
N ASN A 110 -0.28 -9.00 13.35
CA ASN A 110 -0.96 -7.72 13.14
C ASN A 110 -0.07 -6.76 12.35
N ILE A 111 -0.12 -6.83 11.01
CA ILE A 111 0.62 -5.93 10.13
C ILE A 111 -0.08 -4.58 9.99
N LYS A 112 -1.41 -4.54 10.11
CA LYS A 112 -2.24 -3.33 9.99
C LYS A 112 -1.81 -2.23 10.96
N LYS A 113 -1.41 -2.57 12.18
CA LYS A 113 -0.92 -1.58 13.17
C LYS A 113 0.27 -0.73 12.69
N HIS A 114 0.92 -1.14 11.61
CA HIS A 114 2.06 -0.42 11.03
C HIS A 114 1.68 0.43 9.81
N PHE A 115 0.45 0.30 9.27
CA PHE A 115 0.07 0.96 8.02
C PHE A 115 0.16 2.47 8.09
N ASP A 116 -0.40 3.10 9.11
CA ASP A 116 -0.34 4.57 9.22
C ASP A 116 1.09 5.07 9.31
N ARG A 117 1.89 4.50 10.21
CA ARG A 117 3.30 4.86 10.36
C ARG A 117 4.10 4.66 9.07
N THR A 118 3.93 3.53 8.38
CA THR A 118 4.66 3.26 7.13
C THR A 118 4.19 4.12 5.99
N ASN A 119 2.90 4.42 5.91
CA ASN A 119 2.33 5.31 4.92
C ASN A 119 2.84 6.74 5.07
N GLU A 120 2.85 7.29 6.28
CA GLU A 120 3.40 8.62 6.57
C GLU A 120 4.90 8.70 6.26
N LEU A 121 5.65 7.67 6.64
CA LEU A 121 7.07 7.57 6.35
C LEU A 121 7.34 7.56 4.84
N LEU A 122 6.64 6.73 4.08
CA LEU A 122 6.78 6.66 2.63
C LEU A 122 6.36 7.97 1.97
N HIS A 123 5.27 8.57 2.43
CA HIS A 123 4.80 9.85 1.90
C HIS A 123 5.81 10.98 2.17
N GLY A 124 6.39 11.05 3.36
CA GLY A 124 7.45 12.02 3.67
C GLY A 124 8.75 11.82 2.86
N ILE A 125 9.04 10.59 2.41
CA ILE A 125 10.16 10.32 1.49
C ILE A 125 9.78 10.77 0.06
N TYR A 126 8.54 10.52 -0.36
CA TYR A 126 8.00 10.99 -1.64
C TYR A 126 8.09 12.51 -1.77
N GLU A 127 7.65 13.25 -0.76
CA GLU A 127 7.71 14.72 -0.74
C GLU A 127 9.14 15.25 -0.89
N LYS A 128 10.14 14.53 -0.36
CA LYS A 128 11.57 14.86 -0.52
C LYS A 128 12.12 14.48 -1.90
N LYS A 129 11.32 13.87 -2.77
CA LYS A 129 11.73 13.34 -4.08
C LYS A 129 12.94 12.39 -3.96
N GLU A 130 12.90 11.49 -2.99
CA GLU A 130 13.94 10.52 -2.71
C GLU A 130 13.42 9.09 -2.94
N CYS A 131 14.33 8.19 -3.37
CA CYS A 131 13.96 6.80 -3.68
C CYS A 131 13.98 5.93 -2.43
N CYS A 132 12.95 5.10 -2.28
CA CYS A 132 12.78 4.13 -1.21
C CYS A 132 12.62 2.71 -1.74
N LEU A 133 13.37 1.77 -1.17
CA LEU A 133 13.16 0.33 -1.33
C LEU A 133 12.39 -0.22 -0.14
N VAL A 134 11.20 -0.76 -0.38
CA VAL A 134 10.46 -1.56 0.60
C VAL A 134 10.76 -3.03 0.35
N HIS A 135 11.26 -3.76 1.37
CA HIS A 135 11.61 -5.16 1.21
C HIS A 135 11.27 -6.01 2.42
N CYS A 136 11.11 -7.31 2.18
CA CYS A 136 11.12 -8.36 3.19
C CYS A 136 12.09 -9.48 2.74
N ALA A 137 11.97 -10.70 3.26
CA ALA A 137 12.84 -11.80 2.88
C ALA A 137 12.74 -12.13 1.37
N ALA A 138 11.53 -12.43 0.89
CA ALA A 138 11.28 -12.83 -0.51
C ALA A 138 10.74 -11.70 -1.39
N GLY A 139 10.24 -10.61 -0.81
CA GLY A 139 9.57 -9.53 -1.54
C GLY A 139 8.21 -9.97 -2.11
N ILE A 140 7.48 -10.83 -1.39
CA ILE A 140 6.25 -11.48 -1.84
C ILE A 140 5.06 -11.11 -0.95
N SER A 141 5.18 -11.23 0.38
CA SER A 141 4.07 -11.07 1.32
C SER A 141 4.16 -9.76 2.12
N ARG A 142 4.97 -9.68 3.18
CA ARG A 142 5.07 -8.53 4.10
C ARG A 142 5.29 -7.19 3.40
N SER A 143 6.33 -7.09 2.58
CA SER A 143 6.65 -5.86 1.85
C SER A 143 5.59 -5.49 0.82
N ALA A 144 5.00 -6.48 0.14
CA ALA A 144 3.89 -6.25 -0.78
C ALA A 144 2.66 -5.70 -0.03
N THR A 145 2.38 -6.21 1.18
CA THR A 145 1.28 -5.72 2.03
C THR A 145 1.47 -4.24 2.39
N ILE A 146 2.66 -3.85 2.81
CA ILE A 146 2.97 -2.43 3.13
C ILE A 146 2.82 -1.54 1.90
N VAL A 147 3.32 -1.99 0.74
CA VAL A 147 3.18 -1.23 -0.51
C VAL A 147 1.72 -1.12 -0.94
N LEU A 148 0.92 -2.20 -0.82
CA LEU A 148 -0.52 -2.17 -1.11
C LEU A 148 -1.26 -1.19 -0.20
N ALA A 149 -0.96 -1.16 1.09
CA ALA A 149 -1.56 -0.20 2.03
C ALA A 149 -1.24 1.25 1.64
N TYR A 150 -0.01 1.53 1.21
CA TYR A 150 0.39 2.84 0.71
C TYR A 150 -0.34 3.22 -0.58
N LEU A 151 -0.40 2.30 -1.54
CA LEU A 151 -1.09 2.52 -2.80
C LEU A 151 -2.60 2.80 -2.58
N MET A 152 -3.27 2.06 -1.69
CA MET A 152 -4.67 2.32 -1.36
C MET A 152 -4.89 3.69 -0.71
N LYS A 153 -3.95 4.16 0.12
CA LYS A 153 -4.11 5.45 0.82
C LYS A 153 -3.94 6.63 -0.12
N TYR A 154 -3.00 6.58 -1.08
CA TYR A 154 -2.57 7.75 -1.85
C TYR A 154 -2.79 7.67 -3.36
N HIS A 155 -3.00 6.48 -3.94
CA HIS A 155 -3.00 6.29 -5.40
C HIS A 155 -4.22 5.55 -5.94
N HIS A 156 -4.86 4.71 -5.16
CA HIS A 156 -6.00 3.88 -5.58
C HIS A 156 -7.12 3.91 -4.54
N ASN A 157 -8.34 3.67 -4.98
CA ASN A 157 -9.48 3.70 -4.05
C ASN A 157 -9.74 2.34 -3.41
N THR A 158 -9.33 1.25 -4.07
CA THR A 158 -9.64 -0.11 -3.63
C THR A 158 -8.39 -0.99 -3.58
N LEU A 159 -8.45 -2.04 -2.76
CA LEU A 159 -7.41 -3.08 -2.74
C LEU A 159 -7.28 -3.77 -4.10
N LYS A 160 -8.40 -4.00 -4.78
CA LYS A 160 -8.41 -4.62 -6.11
C LYS A 160 -7.57 -3.80 -7.10
N GLU A 161 -7.80 -2.50 -7.19
CA GLU A 161 -7.05 -1.60 -8.08
C GLU A 161 -5.56 -1.57 -7.72
N ALA A 162 -5.24 -1.40 -6.44
CA ALA A 162 -3.85 -1.39 -5.94
C ALA A 162 -3.14 -2.73 -6.22
N PHE A 163 -3.85 -3.85 -6.03
CA PHE A 163 -3.31 -5.19 -6.28
C PHE A 163 -3.03 -5.43 -7.76
N PHE A 164 -3.96 -5.07 -8.64
CA PHE A 164 -3.80 -5.24 -10.08
C PHE A 164 -2.66 -4.36 -10.61
N PHE A 165 -2.57 -3.13 -10.15
CA PHE A 165 -1.45 -2.26 -10.46
C PHE A 165 -0.11 -2.88 -10.00
N LEU A 166 -0.02 -3.37 -8.77
CA LEU A 166 1.23 -3.88 -8.21
C LEU A 166 1.65 -5.22 -8.83
N ILE A 167 0.69 -6.09 -9.19
CA ILE A 167 0.99 -7.40 -9.79
C ILE A 167 1.56 -7.27 -11.21
N GLU A 168 1.22 -6.21 -11.95
CA GLU A 168 1.83 -5.90 -13.24
C GLU A 168 3.32 -5.52 -13.09
N LYS A 169 3.68 -4.86 -11.99
CA LYS A 169 5.06 -4.46 -11.67
C LYS A 169 5.87 -5.60 -11.08
N ARG A 170 5.23 -6.45 -10.26
CA ARG A 170 5.85 -7.56 -9.54
C ARG A 170 4.92 -8.77 -9.46
N PRO A 171 4.88 -9.63 -10.49
CA PRO A 171 3.90 -10.72 -10.60
C PRO A 171 3.94 -11.78 -9.51
N GLN A 172 5.03 -11.89 -8.77
CA GLN A 172 5.17 -12.87 -7.69
C GLN A 172 4.60 -12.41 -6.35
N ILE A 173 4.03 -11.20 -6.22
CA ILE A 173 3.45 -10.77 -4.95
C ILE A 173 2.30 -11.68 -4.54
N TRP A 174 2.26 -11.99 -3.27
CA TRP A 174 1.13 -12.65 -2.63
C TRP A 174 1.21 -12.44 -1.11
N PRO A 175 0.54 -11.45 -0.56
CA PRO A 175 0.34 -11.37 0.88
C PRO A 175 -0.29 -12.65 1.41
N ASN A 176 0.10 -13.13 2.58
CA ASN A 176 -0.59 -14.26 3.20
C ASN A 176 -2.06 -13.92 3.50
N GLU A 177 -2.90 -14.95 3.72
CA GLU A 177 -4.35 -14.77 3.86
C GLU A 177 -4.75 -13.80 4.97
N GLY A 178 -4.05 -13.82 6.12
CA GLY A 178 -4.30 -12.89 7.21
C GLY A 178 -3.94 -11.44 6.85
N PHE A 179 -2.94 -11.23 6.03
CA PHE A 179 -2.56 -9.90 5.54
C PHE A 179 -3.54 -9.38 4.48
N LEU A 180 -4.03 -10.26 3.59
CA LEU A 180 -5.09 -9.89 2.64
C LEU A 180 -6.36 -9.47 3.37
N LEU A 181 -6.75 -10.20 4.41
CA LEU A 181 -7.90 -9.85 5.25
C LEU A 181 -7.72 -8.49 5.92
N GLN A 182 -6.54 -8.22 6.49
CA GLN A 182 -6.23 -6.93 7.12
C GLN A 182 -6.22 -5.79 6.10
N LEU A 183 -5.79 -6.01 4.85
CA LEU A 183 -5.87 -5.03 3.77
C LEU A 183 -7.33 -4.75 3.36
N LEU A 184 -8.21 -5.77 3.27
CA LEU A 184 -9.64 -5.59 2.99
C LEU A 184 -10.32 -4.73 4.07
N ARG A 185 -10.02 -4.99 5.33
CA ARG A 185 -10.56 -4.21 6.46
C ARG A 185 -10.01 -2.78 6.48
N TYR A 186 -8.74 -2.61 6.17
CA TYR A 186 -8.14 -1.28 6.03
C TYR A 186 -8.77 -0.46 4.89
N GLU A 187 -9.10 -1.09 3.75
CA GLU A 187 -9.85 -0.46 2.68
C GLU A 187 -11.19 0.11 3.18
N THR A 188 -11.93 -0.66 3.96
CA THR A 188 -13.22 -0.22 4.53
C THR A 188 -13.04 1.02 5.42
N GLU A 189 -11.95 1.08 6.20
CA GLU A 189 -11.62 2.25 7.03
C GLU A 189 -11.25 3.47 6.18
N LEU A 190 -10.47 3.28 5.12
CA LEU A 190 -10.12 4.36 4.20
C LEU A 190 -11.34 4.93 3.48
N ILE A 191 -12.28 4.08 3.05
CA ILE A 191 -13.53 4.52 2.41
C ILE A 191 -14.33 5.37 3.39
N ARG A 192 -14.56 4.89 4.61
CA ARG A 192 -15.30 5.65 5.64
C ARG A 192 -14.64 6.99 5.96
N SER A 193 -13.31 7.01 6.06
CA SER A 193 -12.57 8.25 6.34
C SER A 193 -12.74 9.28 5.22
N ARG A 194 -12.73 8.85 3.96
CA ARG A 194 -12.94 9.71 2.79
C ARG A 194 -14.37 10.26 2.75
N GLU A 195 -15.37 9.45 3.06
CA GLU A 195 -16.79 9.87 3.11
C GLU A 195 -17.03 10.93 4.20
N ILE A 196 -16.44 10.76 5.39
CA ILE A 196 -16.53 11.76 6.47
C ILE A 196 -15.91 13.08 6.02
N THR A 197 -14.71 13.04 5.46
CA THR A 197 -14.01 14.26 5.00
C THR A 197 -14.79 14.97 3.88
N ALA A 198 -15.44 14.25 2.97
CA ALA A 198 -16.28 14.82 1.92
C ALA A 198 -17.50 15.54 2.49
N ASN A 199 -18.20 14.91 3.45
CA ASN A 199 -19.37 15.49 4.10
C ASN A 199 -19.02 16.75 4.93
N ASP A 200 -17.86 16.75 5.61
CA ASP A 200 -17.38 17.90 6.38
C ASP A 200 -17.06 19.09 5.47
N ASN A 201 -16.47 18.84 4.30
CA ASN A 201 -16.18 19.88 3.32
C ASN A 201 -17.45 20.48 2.72
N GLU A 202 -18.42 19.64 2.31
CA GLU A 202 -19.72 20.13 1.80
C GLU A 202 -20.46 20.97 2.85
N SER A 203 -20.41 20.56 4.12
CA SER A 203 -21.02 21.29 5.23
C SER A 203 -20.34 22.65 5.45
N THR A 204 -19.02 22.71 5.32
CA THR A 204 -18.24 23.94 5.49
C THR A 204 -18.48 24.91 4.33
N GLU A 205 -18.53 24.42 3.09
CA GLU A 205 -18.85 25.24 1.90
C GLU A 205 -20.28 25.79 1.97
N ALA A 206 -21.24 24.99 2.42
CA ALA A 206 -22.62 25.42 2.59
C ALA A 206 -22.77 26.54 3.65
N ILE A 207 -21.99 26.46 4.74
CA ILE A 207 -21.95 27.51 5.78
C ILE A 207 -21.33 28.79 5.25
N GLN A 208 -20.21 28.69 4.51
CA GLN A 208 -19.55 29.88 3.92
C GLN A 208 -20.42 30.59 2.89
N MET A 209 -21.21 29.83 2.09
CA MET A 209 -22.17 30.41 1.14
C MET A 209 -23.33 31.15 1.85
N GLN A 210 -23.72 30.72 3.05
CA GLN A 210 -24.74 31.39 3.85
C GLN A 210 -24.23 32.66 4.56
N GLU A 211 -22.94 32.69 4.96
CA GLU A 211 -22.34 33.82 5.65
C GLU A 211 -21.90 34.96 4.71
N ASN A 212 -21.58 34.68 3.43
CA ASN A 212 -21.15 35.68 2.44
C ASN A 212 -21.87 35.54 1.08
N PRO A 213 -23.19 35.78 1.00
CA PRO A 213 -23.96 35.63 -0.24
C PRO A 213 -23.59 36.68 -1.33
N ILE A 214 -22.92 37.77 -0.99
CA ILE A 214 -22.59 38.87 -1.92
C ILE A 214 -21.25 38.67 -2.63
N GLU A 215 -20.27 38.00 -2.02
CA GLU A 215 -18.98 37.75 -2.65
C GLU A 215 -19.05 36.65 -3.72
N THR A 216 -19.87 35.62 -3.52
CA THR A 216 -20.07 34.55 -4.47
C THR A 216 -20.77 34.98 -5.77
N LEU A 217 -21.66 35.97 -5.73
CA LEU A 217 -22.30 36.52 -6.92
C LEU A 217 -21.31 37.31 -7.80
N ASN A 218 -20.38 38.02 -7.19
CA ASN A 218 -19.36 38.81 -7.91
C ASN A 218 -18.31 37.94 -8.61
N GLU A 219 -18.00 36.75 -8.11
CA GLU A 219 -17.07 35.79 -8.79
C GLU A 219 -17.73 35.11 -9.98
N PHE A 220 -19.05 34.89 -9.96
CA PHE A 220 -19.81 34.34 -11.10
C PHE A 220 -19.97 35.36 -12.22
N GLU A 221 -20.21 36.64 -11.92
CA GLU A 221 -20.34 37.68 -12.94
C GLU A 221 -19.00 37.98 -13.64
N HIS A 222 -17.87 37.95 -12.93
CA HIS A 222 -16.54 38.19 -13.52
C HIS A 222 -16.00 37.04 -14.38
N LYS A 223 -16.54 35.82 -14.27
CA LYS A 223 -16.18 34.71 -15.17
C LYS A 223 -16.90 34.74 -16.51
N HIS A 224 -18.08 35.35 -16.58
CA HIS A 224 -18.84 35.46 -17.84
C HIS A 224 -18.42 36.64 -18.72
N GLU A 225 -17.72 37.65 -18.21
CA GLU A 225 -17.22 38.79 -19.03
C GLU A 225 -15.88 38.54 -19.71
N LYS A 226 -15.25 37.38 -19.52
CA LYS A 226 -13.95 37.04 -20.17
C LYS A 226 -14.04 36.09 -21.36
N ASP A 227 -15.25 35.62 -21.69
CA ASP A 227 -15.50 34.66 -22.79
C ASP A 227 -16.35 35.28 -23.91
N GLU A 228 -16.41 36.65 -24.04
CA GLU A 228 -16.94 37.35 -25.22
C GLU A 228 -15.83 38.07 -26.03
#